data_f0a0072f661673327467294ab8b54a0b
#
_entry.id   f0a0072f661673327467294ab8b54a0b
#
_cell.length_a   1.000
_cell.length_b   1.000
_cell.length_c   1.000
_cell.angle_alpha   90.00
_cell.angle_beta   90.00
_cell.angle_gamma   90.00
#
_symmetry.space_group_name_H-M   'P 1'
#
loop_
_entity.id
_entity.type
_entity.pdbx_description
1 polymer ?
#
loop_
_entity_poly.entity_id
_entity_poly.type
_entity_poly.pdbx_seq_one_letter_code
_entity_poly.pdbx_strand_id
1 'polypeptide(L)'
;HFHSDDALAQVDTLHEHAFKQKSSFPDLSLMTGDQIYADDVAGPMLKAIHSVIARLGLFHETLEGAVVSNTQELATHPHGYYEREQLLPQISTNTVLSSLFFGAKKKPVFTSVNAQNHLIGSAEIIAMYLLVWSDTLWAEITIDKDGIPDKYSATFDKENEALKGFVKQLPQVRRALAHIPTYMIFDDHDVTDDWNLTRGWEQEVYGNPLSKRMIGNALIGYLLCQGWGNAPKKVTALIEKVKQSTGEQGIAQHDEIIDDLLDFDQWHYRLDTTPPIEVL
;
A
#
# COMPACT_ATOMS: atom_id res chain seq x y z
N HIS A 1 9.24 -5.01 10.03
CA HIS A 1 10.39 -5.55 10.78
C HIS A 1 10.35 -7.08 10.74
N PHE A 2 11.27 -7.70 10.02
CA PHE A 2 11.32 -9.13 9.68
C PHE A 2 11.39 -10.14 10.85
N HIS A 3 11.34 -9.71 12.09
CA HIS A 3 11.56 -10.60 13.25
C HIS A 3 10.70 -10.27 14.47
N SER A 4 9.67 -9.44 14.36
CA SER A 4 8.77 -9.14 15.48
C SER A 4 7.38 -9.74 15.24
N ASP A 5 6.73 -10.15 16.32
CA ASP A 5 5.33 -10.55 16.29
C ASP A 5 4.44 -9.33 15.97
N ASP A 6 3.32 -9.58 15.27
CA ASP A 6 2.35 -8.54 14.96
C ASP A 6 1.65 -8.06 16.25
N ALA A 7 1.63 -6.75 16.47
CA ALA A 7 1.00 -6.16 17.65
C ALA A 7 -0.52 -6.43 17.70
N LEU A 8 -1.20 -6.51 16.55
CA LEU A 8 -2.63 -6.83 16.49
C LEU A 8 -2.92 -8.27 16.93
N ALA A 9 -1.99 -9.21 16.71
CA ALA A 9 -2.12 -10.57 17.26
C ALA A 9 -2.08 -10.57 18.81
N GLN A 10 -1.32 -9.62 19.40
CA GLN A 10 -1.33 -9.43 20.86
C GLN A 10 -2.66 -8.87 21.36
N VAL A 11 -3.31 -7.99 20.60
CA VAL A 11 -4.65 -7.47 20.94
C VAL A 11 -5.67 -8.61 21.02
N ASP A 12 -5.64 -9.57 20.08
CA ASP A 12 -6.49 -10.77 20.15
C ASP A 12 -6.25 -11.57 21.44
N THR A 13 -5.00 -11.73 21.84
CA THR A 13 -4.64 -12.42 23.10
C THR A 13 -5.17 -11.67 24.33
N LEU A 14 -5.10 -10.36 24.34
CA LEU A 14 -5.66 -9.52 25.43
C LEU A 14 -7.18 -9.65 25.49
N HIS A 15 -7.88 -9.67 24.35
CA HIS A 15 -9.32 -9.88 24.30
C HIS A 15 -9.71 -11.24 24.86
N GLU A 16 -9.03 -12.31 24.44
CA GLU A 16 -9.30 -13.65 24.95
C GLU A 16 -9.13 -13.73 26.47
N HIS A 17 -8.06 -13.11 26.99
CA HIS A 17 -7.79 -13.07 28.42
C HIS A 17 -8.86 -12.26 29.18
N ALA A 18 -9.22 -11.09 28.71
CA ALA A 18 -10.27 -10.25 29.29
C ALA A 18 -11.63 -10.96 29.31
N PHE A 19 -11.97 -11.64 28.22
CA PHE A 19 -13.20 -12.41 28.11
C PHE A 19 -13.25 -13.55 29.16
N LYS A 20 -12.16 -14.33 29.29
CA LYS A 20 -12.06 -15.43 30.27
C LYS A 20 -12.14 -14.93 31.71
N GLN A 21 -11.56 -13.78 31.99
CA GLN A 21 -11.53 -13.20 33.34
C GLN A 21 -12.73 -12.28 33.65
N LYS A 22 -13.63 -12.05 32.69
CA LYS A 22 -14.75 -11.12 32.80
C LYS A 22 -14.28 -9.71 33.20
N SER A 23 -13.11 -9.31 32.72
CA SER A 23 -12.56 -7.96 32.91
C SER A 23 -12.87 -7.08 31.70
N SER A 24 -12.72 -5.75 31.86
CA SER A 24 -12.84 -4.80 30.77
C SER A 24 -11.72 -4.96 29.74
N PHE A 25 -12.02 -4.68 28.50
CA PHE A 25 -11.06 -4.56 27.41
C PHE A 25 -11.29 -3.24 26.65
N PRO A 26 -10.39 -2.83 25.77
CA PRO A 26 -10.53 -1.58 25.05
C PRO A 26 -11.82 -1.45 24.27
N ASP A 27 -12.47 -0.29 24.33
CA ASP A 27 -13.73 -0.02 23.65
C ASP A 27 -13.53 0.28 22.16
N LEU A 28 -12.33 0.73 21.77
CA LEU A 28 -11.97 1.02 20.39
C LEU A 28 -10.45 0.86 20.18
N SER A 29 -10.06 0.68 18.93
CA SER A 29 -8.68 0.73 18.44
C SER A 29 -8.54 1.91 17.48
N LEU A 30 -7.47 2.69 17.64
CA LEU A 30 -7.10 3.75 16.71
C LEU A 30 -5.72 3.42 16.14
N MET A 31 -5.67 3.15 14.84
CA MET A 31 -4.44 2.88 14.10
C MET A 31 -4.00 4.19 13.44
N THR A 32 -2.80 4.66 13.79
CA THR A 32 -2.35 6.03 13.51
C THR A 32 -1.31 6.13 12.39
N GLY A 33 -1.34 5.19 11.45
CA GLY A 33 -0.49 5.21 10.27
C GLY A 33 0.27 3.91 10.04
N ASP A 34 0.93 3.81 8.91
CA ASP A 34 1.77 2.68 8.46
C ASP A 34 1.01 1.34 8.48
N GLN A 35 -0.22 1.35 7.99
CA GLN A 35 -1.01 0.12 7.90
C GLN A 35 -0.42 -0.83 6.84
N ILE A 36 0.17 -0.25 5.81
CA ILE A 36 1.00 -0.92 4.81
C ILE A 36 2.27 -0.09 4.58
N TYR A 37 3.34 -0.76 4.13
CA TYR A 37 4.54 -0.11 3.60
C TYR A 37 4.49 -0.26 2.09
N ALA A 38 3.89 0.72 1.41
CA ALA A 38 3.72 0.70 -0.05
C ALA A 38 5.03 0.92 -0.80
N ASP A 39 6.01 1.52 -0.16
CA ASP A 39 7.26 1.98 -0.73
C ASP A 39 8.39 0.93 -0.75
N ASP A 40 8.39 -0.05 0.14
CA ASP A 40 9.42 -1.11 0.17
C ASP A 40 8.82 -2.48 0.50
N VAL A 41 8.31 -3.15 -0.51
CA VAL A 41 7.63 -4.43 -0.39
C VAL A 41 8.58 -5.60 -0.69
N ALA A 42 8.63 -6.58 0.21
CA ALA A 42 9.42 -7.80 0.03
C ALA A 42 9.03 -8.58 -1.23
N GLY A 43 10.01 -9.15 -1.93
CA GLY A 43 9.79 -9.90 -3.18
C GLY A 43 8.73 -11.00 -3.06
N PRO A 44 8.73 -11.87 -2.02
CA PRO A 44 7.67 -12.86 -1.81
C PRO A 44 6.28 -12.24 -1.60
N MET A 45 6.20 -11.07 -0.97
CA MET A 45 4.92 -10.35 -0.80
C MET A 45 4.42 -9.81 -2.15
N LEU A 46 5.30 -9.26 -3.00
CA LEU A 46 4.95 -8.88 -4.37
C LEU A 46 4.45 -10.07 -5.19
N LYS A 47 5.04 -11.26 -5.01
CA LYS A 47 4.54 -12.51 -5.62
C LYS A 47 3.14 -12.85 -5.14
N ALA A 48 2.88 -12.75 -3.85
CA ALA A 48 1.56 -12.95 -3.26
C ALA A 48 0.54 -11.95 -3.82
N ILE A 49 0.91 -10.67 -3.89
CA ILE A 49 0.09 -9.59 -4.46
C ILE A 49 -0.30 -9.91 -5.90
N HIS A 50 0.65 -10.24 -6.78
CA HIS A 50 0.35 -10.56 -8.17
C HIS A 50 -0.49 -11.84 -8.31
N SER A 51 -0.29 -12.82 -7.43
CA SER A 51 -1.13 -14.03 -7.38
C SER A 51 -2.58 -13.71 -7.00
N VAL A 52 -2.80 -12.80 -6.05
CA VAL A 52 -4.13 -12.30 -5.67
C VAL A 52 -4.78 -11.52 -6.81
N ILE A 53 -4.03 -10.64 -7.48
CA ILE A 53 -4.53 -9.89 -8.65
C ILE A 53 -5.04 -10.86 -9.72
N ALA A 54 -4.24 -11.86 -10.08
CA ALA A 54 -4.64 -12.87 -11.06
C ALA A 54 -5.84 -13.72 -10.58
N ARG A 55 -5.86 -14.12 -9.31
CA ARG A 55 -6.92 -14.95 -8.72
C ARG A 55 -8.27 -14.24 -8.70
N LEU A 56 -8.28 -12.95 -8.36
CA LEU A 56 -9.49 -12.14 -8.24
C LEU A 56 -9.88 -11.47 -9.57
N GLY A 57 -9.02 -11.48 -10.57
CA GLY A 57 -9.23 -10.77 -11.83
C GLY A 57 -9.28 -9.25 -11.60
N LEU A 58 -8.40 -8.72 -10.74
CA LEU A 58 -8.34 -7.29 -10.52
C LEU A 58 -7.87 -6.58 -11.79
N PHE A 59 -8.34 -5.36 -11.98
CA PHE A 59 -8.10 -4.60 -13.21
C PHE A 59 -6.64 -4.21 -13.41
N HIS A 60 -6.26 -4.04 -14.67
CA HIS A 60 -4.95 -3.52 -15.07
C HIS A 60 -5.08 -2.10 -15.57
N GLU A 61 -4.09 -1.27 -15.26
CA GLU A 61 -4.02 0.13 -15.63
C GLU A 61 -2.96 0.34 -16.73
N THR A 62 -3.22 1.29 -17.62
CA THR A 62 -2.18 1.85 -18.50
C THR A 62 -1.31 2.79 -17.67
N LEU A 63 0.02 2.69 -17.81
CA LEU A 63 0.99 3.45 -17.05
C LEU A 63 1.70 4.46 -17.98
N GLU A 64 1.17 5.67 -18.06
CA GLU A 64 1.76 6.73 -18.88
C GLU A 64 3.09 7.20 -18.26
N GLY A 65 4.13 7.28 -19.07
CA GLY A 65 5.46 7.72 -18.65
C GLY A 65 6.28 6.66 -17.88
N ALA A 66 5.76 5.43 -17.72
CA ALA A 66 6.49 4.32 -17.12
C ALA A 66 7.40 3.60 -18.12
N VAL A 67 8.32 2.79 -17.59
CA VAL A 67 9.14 1.85 -18.37
C VAL A 67 8.29 0.72 -18.97
N VAL A 68 7.21 0.35 -18.28
CA VAL A 68 6.21 -0.64 -18.72
C VAL A 68 4.94 0.05 -19.19
N SER A 69 4.22 -0.53 -20.14
CA SER A 69 3.03 0.09 -20.74
C SER A 69 1.80 -0.02 -19.84
N ASN A 70 1.75 -1.04 -19.00
CA ASN A 70 0.62 -1.34 -18.11
C ASN A 70 1.04 -2.18 -16.91
N THR A 71 0.16 -2.26 -15.91
CA THR A 71 0.43 -3.00 -14.67
C THR A 71 0.55 -4.51 -14.86
N GLN A 72 0.00 -5.10 -15.93
CA GLN A 72 0.15 -6.53 -16.20
C GLN A 72 1.61 -6.91 -16.50
N GLU A 73 2.36 -6.02 -17.14
CA GLU A 73 3.76 -6.23 -17.48
C GLU A 73 4.66 -6.25 -16.23
N LEU A 74 4.24 -5.67 -15.11
CA LEU A 74 5.01 -5.66 -13.85
C LEU A 74 5.36 -7.07 -13.38
N ALA A 75 4.42 -8.01 -13.49
CA ALA A 75 4.60 -9.40 -13.03
C ALA A 75 5.67 -10.17 -13.83
N THR A 76 5.97 -9.75 -15.06
CA THR A 76 6.92 -10.42 -15.97
C THR A 76 8.20 -9.61 -16.21
N HIS A 77 8.24 -8.37 -15.73
CA HIS A 77 9.41 -7.51 -15.91
C HIS A 77 10.60 -7.99 -15.05
N PRO A 78 11.86 -7.93 -15.53
CA PRO A 78 13.04 -8.34 -14.74
C PRO A 78 13.18 -7.64 -13.39
N HIS A 79 12.68 -6.40 -13.28
CA HIS A 79 12.62 -5.62 -12.03
C HIS A 79 11.24 -5.67 -11.35
N GLY A 80 10.39 -6.63 -11.69
CA GLY A 80 9.03 -6.71 -11.16
C GLY A 80 8.95 -7.04 -9.66
N TYR A 81 10.01 -7.69 -9.10
CA TYR A 81 10.03 -8.16 -7.72
C TYR A 81 11.20 -7.63 -6.89
N TYR A 82 12.23 -7.11 -7.53
CA TYR A 82 13.41 -6.49 -6.92
C TYR A 82 13.93 -5.38 -7.81
N GLU A 83 14.54 -4.36 -7.20
CA GLU A 83 15.04 -3.17 -7.91
C GLU A 83 13.92 -2.43 -8.67
N ARG A 84 12.70 -2.41 -8.12
CA ARG A 84 11.55 -1.72 -8.75
C ARG A 84 11.76 -0.21 -8.88
N GLU A 85 12.70 0.37 -8.13
CA GLU A 85 13.12 1.75 -8.33
C GLU A 85 13.60 2.06 -9.76
N GLN A 86 13.99 1.02 -10.52
CA GLN A 86 14.34 1.17 -11.93
C GLN A 86 13.12 1.33 -12.84
N LEU A 87 11.92 1.01 -12.34
CA LEU A 87 10.64 1.23 -13.03
C LEU A 87 10.07 2.62 -12.76
N LEU A 88 10.57 3.28 -11.69
CA LEU A 88 10.06 4.57 -11.24
C LEU A 88 10.58 5.71 -12.11
N PRO A 89 9.79 6.81 -12.23
CA PRO A 89 10.24 8.01 -12.90
C PRO A 89 11.52 8.56 -12.26
N GLN A 90 12.36 9.15 -13.07
CA GLN A 90 13.61 9.77 -12.62
C GLN A 90 13.43 11.27 -12.49
N ILE A 91 14.04 11.88 -11.48
CA ILE A 91 14.02 13.35 -11.34
C ILE A 91 14.64 14.02 -12.57
N SER A 92 14.12 15.19 -12.96
CA SER A 92 14.52 15.93 -14.15
C SER A 92 16.01 16.31 -14.18
N THR A 93 16.61 16.52 -13.00
CA THR A 93 18.02 16.88 -12.84
C THR A 93 19.00 15.73 -13.04
N ASN A 94 18.53 14.47 -13.08
CA ASN A 94 19.40 13.29 -13.25
C ASN A 94 20.25 13.32 -14.52
N THR A 95 19.72 13.90 -15.61
CA THR A 95 20.43 14.05 -16.88
C THR A 95 21.63 15.00 -16.76
N VAL A 96 21.48 16.07 -16.00
CA VAL A 96 22.54 17.05 -15.74
C VAL A 96 23.57 16.49 -14.78
N LEU A 97 23.13 15.85 -13.69
CA LEU A 97 24.02 15.26 -12.68
C LEU A 97 24.83 14.08 -13.23
N SER A 98 24.24 13.24 -14.08
CA SER A 98 24.98 12.12 -14.71
C SER A 98 26.03 12.58 -15.72
N SER A 99 25.87 13.76 -16.33
CA SER A 99 26.86 14.34 -17.23
C SER A 99 28.00 15.08 -16.49
N LEU A 100 27.73 15.60 -15.29
CA LEU A 100 28.70 16.35 -14.49
C LEU A 100 29.52 15.48 -13.52
N PHE A 101 28.97 14.37 -13.06
CA PHE A 101 29.60 13.48 -12.10
C PHE A 101 29.58 12.05 -12.61
N PHE A 102 30.70 11.58 -13.12
CA PHE A 102 30.91 10.17 -13.50
C PHE A 102 30.61 9.28 -12.28
N GLY A 103 29.51 8.52 -12.35
CA GLY A 103 29.12 7.57 -11.31
C GLY A 103 28.03 8.04 -10.33
N ALA A 104 27.41 9.21 -10.53
CA ALA A 104 26.24 9.61 -9.72
C ALA A 104 25.09 8.62 -9.98
N LYS A 105 24.58 8.00 -8.91
CA LYS A 105 23.36 7.17 -8.99
C LYS A 105 22.20 8.06 -9.45
N LYS A 106 21.46 7.59 -10.45
CA LYS A 106 20.17 8.19 -10.80
C LYS A 106 19.23 8.05 -9.60
N LYS A 107 18.59 9.14 -9.21
CA LYS A 107 17.57 9.12 -8.16
C LYS A 107 16.19 9.02 -8.81
N PRO A 108 15.33 8.10 -8.37
CA PRO A 108 13.92 8.13 -8.74
C PRO A 108 13.24 9.39 -8.18
N VAL A 109 12.07 9.73 -8.68
CA VAL A 109 11.26 10.85 -8.18
C VAL A 109 10.91 10.64 -6.71
N PHE A 110 10.59 9.42 -6.30
CA PHE A 110 10.50 9.02 -4.91
C PHE A 110 11.93 8.86 -4.36
N THR A 111 12.40 9.81 -3.59
CA THR A 111 13.81 9.95 -3.22
C THR A 111 14.22 9.19 -1.96
N SER A 112 13.28 8.53 -1.30
CA SER A 112 13.56 7.72 -0.11
C SER A 112 14.52 6.58 -0.43
N VAL A 113 15.38 6.24 0.52
CA VAL A 113 16.22 5.04 0.48
C VAL A 113 15.38 3.75 0.52
N ASN A 114 14.12 3.85 0.91
CA ASN A 114 13.18 2.75 1.08
C ASN A 114 12.29 2.49 -0.14
N ALA A 115 12.36 3.33 -1.19
CA ALA A 115 11.55 3.17 -2.40
C ALA A 115 12.05 2.08 -3.38
N GLN A 116 12.76 1.06 -2.88
CA GLN A 116 13.40 0.04 -3.75
C GLN A 116 12.38 -0.88 -4.41
N ASN A 117 11.30 -1.21 -3.73
CA ASN A 117 10.26 -2.13 -4.21
C ASN A 117 8.86 -1.54 -4.04
N HIS A 118 8.67 -0.33 -4.52
CA HIS A 118 7.42 0.41 -4.40
C HIS A 118 6.24 -0.27 -5.14
N LEU A 119 5.04 -0.26 -4.55
CA LEU A 119 3.79 -0.60 -5.24
C LEU A 119 3.47 0.49 -6.28
N ILE A 120 2.94 0.09 -7.43
CA ILE A 120 2.70 1.00 -8.56
C ILE A 120 1.22 1.09 -8.90
N GLY A 121 0.54 -0.05 -9.04
CA GLY A 121 -0.84 -0.11 -9.49
C GLY A 121 -1.86 -0.13 -8.36
N SER A 122 -3.07 0.40 -8.61
CA SER A 122 -4.20 0.31 -7.68
C SER A 122 -4.50 -1.13 -7.26
N ALA A 123 -4.41 -2.07 -8.21
CA ALA A 123 -4.63 -3.48 -7.92
C ALA A 123 -3.58 -4.05 -6.95
N GLU A 124 -2.32 -3.59 -7.03
CA GLU A 124 -1.28 -3.99 -6.08
C GLU A 124 -1.58 -3.46 -4.68
N ILE A 125 -1.99 -2.20 -4.56
CA ILE A 125 -2.39 -1.60 -3.27
C ILE A 125 -3.56 -2.35 -2.65
N ILE A 126 -4.62 -2.61 -3.41
CA ILE A 126 -5.81 -3.34 -2.94
C ILE A 126 -5.43 -4.75 -2.51
N ALA A 127 -4.63 -5.47 -3.31
CA ALA A 127 -4.17 -6.81 -2.98
C ALA A 127 -3.32 -6.82 -1.71
N MET A 128 -2.48 -5.80 -1.49
CA MET A 128 -1.70 -5.63 -0.26
C MET A 128 -2.63 -5.53 0.96
N TYR A 129 -3.65 -4.64 0.95
CA TYR A 129 -4.62 -4.54 2.05
C TYR A 129 -5.36 -5.85 2.31
N LEU A 130 -5.77 -6.58 1.29
CA LEU A 130 -6.42 -7.88 1.43
C LEU A 130 -5.52 -8.92 2.10
N LEU A 131 -4.22 -8.86 1.86
CA LEU A 131 -3.24 -9.81 2.38
C LEU A 131 -2.76 -9.48 3.80
N VAL A 132 -2.70 -8.19 4.19
CA VAL A 132 -2.18 -7.83 5.52
C VAL A 132 -3.19 -7.97 6.64
N TRP A 133 -4.50 -8.01 6.35
CA TRP A 133 -5.55 -8.10 7.38
C TRP A 133 -6.32 -9.41 7.39
N SER A 134 -6.08 -10.31 6.43
CA SER A 134 -6.82 -11.58 6.35
C SER A 134 -5.95 -12.73 5.87
N ASP A 135 -6.12 -13.87 6.51
CA ASP A 135 -5.50 -15.15 6.12
C ASP A 135 -6.23 -15.84 4.96
N THR A 136 -7.42 -15.38 4.58
CA THR A 136 -8.31 -16.10 3.66
C THR A 136 -7.67 -16.36 2.29
N LEU A 137 -7.06 -15.33 1.68
CA LEU A 137 -6.46 -15.46 0.35
C LEU A 137 -5.13 -16.21 0.35
N TRP A 138 -4.43 -16.27 1.49
CA TRP A 138 -3.16 -16.99 1.60
C TRP A 138 -3.30 -18.49 1.35
N ALA A 139 -4.46 -19.08 1.63
CA ALA A 139 -4.75 -20.48 1.34
C ALA A 139 -4.95 -20.77 -0.15
N GLU A 140 -5.20 -19.74 -0.97
CA GLU A 140 -5.57 -19.83 -2.38
C GLU A 140 -4.43 -19.47 -3.34
N ILE A 141 -3.28 -19.06 -2.81
CA ILE A 141 -2.12 -18.61 -3.59
C ILE A 141 -0.89 -19.43 -3.30
N THR A 142 0.05 -19.43 -4.26
CA THR A 142 1.35 -20.08 -4.12
C THR A 142 2.44 -19.07 -4.41
N ILE A 143 3.47 -19.05 -3.58
CA ILE A 143 4.65 -18.21 -3.76
C ILE A 143 5.79 -19.08 -4.27
N ASP A 144 6.21 -18.83 -5.49
CA ASP A 144 7.35 -19.48 -6.15
C ASP A 144 8.50 -18.48 -6.44
N LYS A 145 9.62 -18.98 -6.94
CA LYS A 145 10.77 -18.17 -7.31
C LYS A 145 10.85 -17.88 -8.81
N ASP A 146 9.82 -18.19 -9.58
CA ASP A 146 9.84 -17.95 -11.01
C ASP A 146 10.02 -16.46 -11.31
N GLY A 147 10.98 -16.14 -12.19
CA GLY A 147 11.33 -14.76 -12.52
C GLY A 147 12.13 -14.00 -11.44
N ILE A 148 12.55 -14.66 -10.34
CA ILE A 148 13.45 -14.05 -9.37
C ILE A 148 14.90 -14.23 -9.83
N PRO A 149 15.68 -13.14 -10.02
CA PRO A 149 17.09 -13.26 -10.39
C PRO A 149 17.91 -14.00 -9.32
N ASP A 150 18.87 -14.83 -9.75
CA ASP A 150 19.69 -15.68 -8.86
C ASP A 150 20.35 -14.87 -7.72
N LYS A 151 20.79 -13.64 -8.01
CA LYS A 151 21.40 -12.75 -7.00
C LYS A 151 20.49 -12.43 -5.82
N TYR A 152 19.15 -12.55 -5.98
CA TYR A 152 18.16 -12.32 -4.93
C TYR A 152 17.60 -13.59 -4.31
N SER A 153 18.00 -14.78 -4.78
CA SER A 153 17.44 -16.06 -4.31
C SER A 153 17.55 -16.24 -2.79
N ALA A 154 18.71 -15.90 -2.21
CA ALA A 154 18.92 -15.97 -0.75
C ALA A 154 18.10 -14.94 0.03
N THR A 155 17.97 -13.71 -0.50
CA THR A 155 17.12 -12.65 0.07
C THR A 155 15.66 -13.08 0.06
N PHE A 156 15.19 -13.60 -1.07
CA PHE A 156 13.84 -14.11 -1.22
C PHE A 156 13.51 -15.21 -0.20
N ASP A 157 14.43 -16.16 0.03
CA ASP A 157 14.21 -17.22 1.03
C ASP A 157 14.07 -16.65 2.43
N LYS A 158 14.93 -15.71 2.81
CA LYS A 158 14.88 -15.05 4.12
C LYS A 158 13.58 -14.26 4.31
N GLU A 159 13.18 -13.50 3.31
CA GLU A 159 11.93 -12.73 3.31
C GLU A 159 10.72 -13.65 3.37
N ASN A 160 10.73 -14.76 2.62
CA ASN A 160 9.63 -15.73 2.59
C ASN A 160 9.46 -16.44 3.95
N GLU A 161 10.54 -16.75 4.67
CA GLU A 161 10.43 -17.28 6.02
C GLU A 161 9.81 -16.26 7.00
N ALA A 162 10.19 -14.98 6.89
CA ALA A 162 9.56 -13.92 7.68
C ALA A 162 8.07 -13.77 7.34
N LEU A 163 7.73 -13.81 6.05
CA LEU A 163 6.36 -13.73 5.55
C LEU A 163 5.49 -14.90 6.06
N LYS A 164 6.02 -16.12 6.10
CA LYS A 164 5.32 -17.28 6.70
C LYS A 164 5.01 -17.05 8.18
N GLY A 165 5.95 -16.44 8.93
CA GLY A 165 5.74 -16.05 10.33
C GLY A 165 4.59 -15.05 10.47
N PHE A 166 4.55 -14.03 9.62
CA PHE A 166 3.48 -13.04 9.55
C PHE A 166 2.13 -13.71 9.24
N VAL A 167 2.04 -14.49 8.17
CA VAL A 167 0.79 -15.18 7.74
C VAL A 167 0.22 -16.06 8.85
N LYS A 168 1.08 -16.73 9.64
CA LYS A 168 0.65 -17.56 10.77
C LYS A 168 -0.12 -16.77 11.83
N GLN A 169 0.11 -15.48 11.97
CA GLN A 169 -0.55 -14.63 12.96
C GLN A 169 -1.83 -13.98 12.44
N LEU A 170 -2.06 -13.95 11.12
CA LEU A 170 -3.22 -13.29 10.51
C LEU A 170 -4.60 -13.74 11.03
N PRO A 171 -4.83 -15.02 11.39
CA PRO A 171 -6.10 -15.41 12.02
C PRO A 171 -6.39 -14.64 13.32
N GLN A 172 -5.35 -14.32 14.10
CA GLN A 172 -5.47 -13.52 15.32
C GLN A 172 -5.71 -12.05 14.98
N VAL A 173 -4.97 -11.49 14.03
CA VAL A 173 -5.18 -10.12 13.52
C VAL A 173 -6.62 -9.92 13.04
N ARG A 174 -7.13 -10.82 12.21
CA ARG A 174 -8.50 -10.77 11.73
C ARG A 174 -9.53 -10.83 12.86
N ARG A 175 -9.30 -11.67 13.88
CA ARG A 175 -10.19 -11.72 15.06
C ARG A 175 -10.12 -10.43 15.87
N ALA A 176 -8.94 -9.88 16.09
CA ALA A 176 -8.80 -8.59 16.79
C ALA A 176 -9.63 -7.51 16.10
N LEU A 177 -9.45 -7.33 14.79
CA LEU A 177 -10.19 -6.36 13.99
C LEU A 177 -11.72 -6.61 13.95
N ALA A 178 -12.15 -7.88 14.07
CA ALA A 178 -13.57 -8.23 14.11
C ALA A 178 -14.26 -7.96 15.47
N HIS A 179 -13.48 -7.86 16.55
CA HIS A 179 -14.02 -7.74 17.91
C HIS A 179 -13.92 -6.34 18.52
N ILE A 180 -13.14 -5.45 17.90
CA ILE A 180 -12.98 -4.08 18.39
C ILE A 180 -13.29 -3.09 17.27
N PRO A 181 -14.15 -2.09 17.50
CA PRO A 181 -14.33 -0.99 16.57
C PRO A 181 -12.98 -0.35 16.27
N THR A 182 -12.55 -0.40 15.00
CA THR A 182 -11.24 0.08 14.59
C THR A 182 -11.38 1.26 13.65
N TYR A 183 -10.68 2.34 13.98
CA TYR A 183 -10.55 3.53 13.15
C TYR A 183 -9.11 3.73 12.76
N MET A 184 -8.88 4.31 11.59
CA MET A 184 -7.56 4.37 11.00
C MET A 184 -7.29 5.75 10.40
N ILE A 185 -6.02 6.14 10.37
CA ILE A 185 -5.52 7.23 9.56
C ILE A 185 -4.23 6.73 8.90
N PHE A 186 -3.97 7.14 7.68
CA PHE A 186 -2.73 6.81 6.98
C PHE A 186 -1.57 7.68 7.49
N ASP A 187 -0.34 7.19 7.28
CA ASP A 187 0.89 7.96 7.36
C ASP A 187 1.63 7.86 6.01
N ASP A 188 2.79 8.44 5.90
CA ASP A 188 3.49 8.57 4.62
C ASP A 188 3.80 7.22 3.96
N HIS A 189 4.22 6.20 4.70
CA HIS A 189 4.49 4.85 4.14
C HIS A 189 3.27 4.14 3.54
N ASP A 190 2.05 4.47 3.95
CA ASP A 190 0.84 3.96 3.28
C ASP A 190 0.74 4.48 1.83
N VAL A 191 1.47 5.56 1.51
CA VAL A 191 1.54 6.20 0.19
C VAL A 191 2.94 6.09 -0.39
N THR A 192 3.91 6.78 0.21
CA THR A 192 5.36 6.72 -0.08
C THR A 192 6.13 7.48 1.01
N ASP A 193 7.26 6.96 1.45
CA ASP A 193 8.14 7.58 2.44
C ASP A 193 8.45 9.05 2.07
N ASP A 194 8.44 9.93 3.06
CA ASP A 194 8.62 11.38 2.91
C ASP A 194 7.54 12.08 2.03
N TRP A 195 6.32 11.55 1.96
CA TRP A 195 5.24 12.12 1.17
C TRP A 195 4.94 13.57 1.56
N ASN A 196 4.96 14.47 0.56
CA ASN A 196 4.74 15.91 0.72
C ASN A 196 5.70 16.63 1.68
N LEU A 197 6.86 16.03 1.97
CA LEU A 197 7.81 16.59 2.93
C LEU A 197 8.35 17.96 2.51
N THR A 198 8.52 18.19 1.20
CA THR A 198 9.03 19.46 0.67
C THR A 198 8.30 19.90 -0.60
N ARG A 199 8.22 21.22 -0.82
CA ARG A 199 7.68 21.79 -2.06
C ARG A 199 8.41 21.31 -3.33
N GLY A 200 9.70 21.05 -3.23
CA GLY A 200 10.47 20.50 -4.36
C GLY A 200 10.05 19.09 -4.70
N TRP A 201 9.78 18.29 -3.69
CA TRP A 201 9.24 16.93 -3.84
C TRP A 201 7.86 16.97 -4.52
N GLU A 202 6.95 17.82 -4.04
CA GLU A 202 5.60 17.99 -4.63
C GLU A 202 5.65 18.37 -6.11
N GLN A 203 6.52 19.31 -6.47
CA GLN A 203 6.65 19.76 -7.86
C GLN A 203 7.15 18.66 -8.79
N GLU A 204 8.12 17.83 -8.36
CA GLU A 204 8.65 16.73 -9.17
C GLU A 204 7.65 15.56 -9.27
N VAL A 205 7.00 15.20 -8.16
CA VAL A 205 6.08 14.06 -8.11
C VAL A 205 4.78 14.36 -8.86
N TYR A 206 4.12 15.47 -8.53
CA TYR A 206 2.84 15.81 -9.18
C TYR A 206 3.02 16.35 -10.61
N GLY A 207 4.22 16.78 -10.97
CA GLY A 207 4.59 17.14 -12.35
C GLY A 207 4.82 15.92 -13.26
N ASN A 208 4.90 14.70 -12.70
CA ASN A 208 5.10 13.47 -13.46
C ASN A 208 3.83 12.60 -13.45
N PRO A 209 3.26 12.23 -14.62
CA PRO A 209 2.00 11.49 -14.70
C PRO A 209 2.02 10.17 -13.93
N LEU A 210 3.11 9.38 -14.04
CA LEU A 210 3.20 8.10 -13.34
C LEU A 210 3.28 8.28 -11.83
N SER A 211 4.10 9.22 -11.35
CA SER A 211 4.24 9.49 -9.91
C SER A 211 2.91 9.95 -9.31
N LYS A 212 2.23 10.88 -9.98
CA LYS A 212 0.90 11.36 -9.58
C LYS A 212 -0.10 10.20 -9.51
N ARG A 213 -0.09 9.31 -10.50
CA ARG A 213 -0.93 8.12 -10.52
C ARG A 213 -0.63 7.17 -9.36
N MET A 214 0.64 6.93 -9.03
CA MET A 214 1.02 6.05 -7.90
C MET A 214 0.51 6.60 -6.57
N ILE A 215 0.65 7.90 -6.33
CA ILE A 215 0.08 8.56 -5.15
C ILE A 215 -1.43 8.40 -5.11
N GLY A 216 -2.11 8.69 -6.23
CA GLY A 216 -3.56 8.54 -6.35
C GLY A 216 -4.02 7.10 -6.11
N ASN A 217 -3.29 6.11 -6.62
CA ASN A 217 -3.56 4.69 -6.39
C ASN A 217 -3.50 4.33 -4.90
N ALA A 218 -2.52 4.85 -4.17
CA ALA A 218 -2.43 4.66 -2.72
C ALA A 218 -3.60 5.33 -1.99
N LEU A 219 -3.97 6.57 -2.37
CA LEU A 219 -5.14 7.26 -1.81
C LEU A 219 -6.46 6.55 -2.11
N ILE A 220 -6.63 5.95 -3.30
CA ILE A 220 -7.79 5.08 -3.60
C ILE A 220 -7.80 3.87 -2.66
N GLY A 221 -6.66 3.23 -2.46
CA GLY A 221 -6.53 2.11 -1.53
C GLY A 221 -6.91 2.51 -0.10
N TYR A 222 -6.38 3.64 0.39
CA TYR A 222 -6.76 4.21 1.68
C TYR A 222 -8.26 4.51 1.76
N LEU A 223 -8.81 5.19 0.75
CA LEU A 223 -10.24 5.51 0.70
C LEU A 223 -11.11 4.25 0.86
N LEU A 224 -10.80 3.19 0.11
CA LEU A 224 -11.59 1.96 0.10
C LEU A 224 -11.41 1.12 1.36
N CYS A 225 -10.19 1.02 1.88
CA CYS A 225 -9.84 0.09 2.93
C CYS A 225 -9.88 0.71 4.34
N GLN A 226 -9.74 2.02 4.46
CA GLN A 226 -9.69 2.74 5.73
C GLN A 226 -10.73 3.88 5.79
N GLY A 227 -10.61 4.89 4.91
CA GLY A 227 -11.42 6.12 4.93
C GLY A 227 -12.92 5.90 4.86
N TRP A 228 -13.35 4.91 4.07
CA TRP A 228 -14.77 4.54 3.97
C TRP A 228 -15.32 4.05 5.32
N GLY A 229 -14.57 3.23 6.04
CA GLY A 229 -14.96 2.75 7.36
C GLY A 229 -15.02 3.86 8.41
N ASN A 230 -14.09 4.82 8.34
CA ASN A 230 -13.99 5.92 9.30
C ASN A 230 -15.18 6.90 9.24
N ALA A 231 -15.57 7.32 8.04
CA ALA A 231 -16.58 8.35 7.83
C ALA A 231 -17.40 8.11 6.55
N PRO A 232 -18.24 7.05 6.49
CA PRO A 232 -18.89 6.61 5.26
C PRO A 232 -19.67 7.73 4.55
N LYS A 233 -20.35 8.59 5.32
CA LYS A 233 -21.18 9.66 4.75
C LYS A 233 -20.37 10.76 4.06
N LYS A 234 -19.15 11.03 4.52
CA LYS A 234 -18.28 12.06 3.95
C LYS A 234 -17.72 11.64 2.60
N VAL A 235 -17.42 10.34 2.43
CA VAL A 235 -16.70 9.82 1.27
C VAL A 235 -17.60 9.10 0.26
N THR A 236 -18.93 9.04 0.48
CA THR A 236 -19.86 8.32 -0.42
C THR A 236 -19.72 8.75 -1.89
N ALA A 237 -19.59 10.04 -2.16
CA ALA A 237 -19.46 10.56 -3.53
C ALA A 237 -18.16 10.08 -4.20
N LEU A 238 -17.05 10.05 -3.47
CA LEU A 238 -15.77 9.53 -3.95
C LEU A 238 -15.84 8.02 -4.22
N ILE A 239 -16.47 7.26 -3.32
CA ILE A 239 -16.68 5.81 -3.51
C ILE A 239 -17.47 5.52 -4.79
N GLU A 240 -18.53 6.25 -5.08
CA GLU A 240 -19.30 6.07 -6.31
C GLU A 240 -18.49 6.43 -7.57
N LYS A 241 -17.63 7.45 -7.52
CA LYS A 241 -16.71 7.77 -8.61
C LYS A 241 -15.69 6.64 -8.81
N VAL A 242 -15.05 6.13 -7.76
CA VAL A 242 -14.12 4.99 -7.84
C VAL A 242 -14.80 3.78 -8.46
N LYS A 243 -16.02 3.45 -8.04
CA LYS A 243 -16.80 2.34 -8.59
C LYS A 243 -17.07 2.50 -10.10
N GLN A 244 -17.30 3.72 -10.58
CA GLN A 244 -17.50 4.00 -12.00
C GLN A 244 -16.20 3.89 -12.80
N SER A 245 -15.06 4.23 -12.20
CA SER A 245 -13.74 4.23 -12.87
C SER A 245 -13.09 2.86 -13.01
N THR A 246 -13.54 1.86 -12.25
CA THR A 246 -12.94 0.51 -12.24
C THR A 246 -13.46 -0.41 -13.37
N GLY A 247 -14.35 0.06 -14.26
CA GLY A 247 -14.80 -0.65 -15.45
C GLY A 247 -13.87 -0.45 -16.66
N GLU A 248 -14.00 -1.29 -17.71
CA GLU A 248 -13.16 -1.24 -18.92
C GLU A 248 -13.12 0.14 -19.63
N GLN A 249 -14.13 0.99 -19.40
CA GLN A 249 -14.21 2.35 -19.95
C GLN A 249 -13.69 3.41 -18.98
N GLY A 250 -13.25 3.02 -17.77
CA GLY A 250 -13.00 3.92 -16.66
C GLY A 250 -11.58 4.50 -16.56
N ILE A 251 -10.67 4.17 -17.48
CA ILE A 251 -9.25 4.60 -17.39
C ILE A 251 -9.11 6.14 -17.41
N ALA A 252 -9.88 6.83 -18.24
CA ALA A 252 -9.88 8.29 -18.29
C ALA A 252 -10.48 8.92 -17.01
N GLN A 253 -11.45 8.25 -16.39
CA GLN A 253 -12.05 8.72 -15.13
C GLN A 253 -11.14 8.47 -13.93
N HIS A 254 -10.16 7.56 -14.04
CA HIS A 254 -9.22 7.26 -12.96
C HIS A 254 -8.35 8.47 -12.60
N ASP A 255 -7.85 9.19 -13.59
CA ASP A 255 -7.05 10.41 -13.35
C ASP A 255 -7.89 11.54 -12.74
N GLU A 256 -9.17 11.68 -13.15
CA GLU A 256 -10.10 12.64 -12.54
C GLU A 256 -10.34 12.34 -11.06
N ILE A 257 -10.46 11.07 -10.69
CA ILE A 257 -10.60 10.66 -9.28
C ILE A 257 -9.34 10.97 -8.49
N ILE A 258 -8.16 10.79 -9.08
CA ILE A 258 -6.90 11.14 -8.42
C ILE A 258 -6.86 12.62 -8.09
N ASP A 259 -7.28 13.49 -9.00
CA ASP A 259 -7.37 14.93 -8.77
C ASP A 259 -8.37 15.24 -7.64
N ASP A 260 -9.56 14.64 -7.65
CA ASP A 260 -10.54 14.79 -6.58
C ASP A 260 -10.00 14.34 -5.20
N LEU A 261 -9.19 13.27 -5.16
CA LEU A 261 -8.62 12.75 -3.91
C LEU A 261 -7.51 13.63 -3.36
N LEU A 262 -6.68 14.20 -4.26
CA LEU A 262 -5.62 15.14 -3.89
C LEU A 262 -6.19 16.48 -3.38
N ASP A 263 -7.34 16.90 -3.91
CA ASP A 263 -8.04 18.12 -3.51
C ASP A 263 -9.00 17.90 -2.32
N PHE A 264 -9.20 16.65 -1.88
CA PHE A 264 -10.14 16.33 -0.81
C PHE A 264 -9.59 16.76 0.56
N ASP A 265 -10.26 17.69 1.22
CA ASP A 265 -9.85 18.31 2.48
C ASP A 265 -10.58 17.76 3.72
N GLN A 266 -11.43 16.72 3.57
CA GLN A 266 -12.28 16.20 4.64
C GLN A 266 -11.87 14.81 5.14
N TRP A 267 -10.60 14.48 5.11
CA TRP A 267 -10.07 13.22 5.64
C TRP A 267 -10.23 13.09 7.15
N HIS A 268 -10.25 14.22 7.87
CA HIS A 268 -10.47 14.26 9.30
C HIS A 268 -11.85 13.72 9.67
N TYR A 269 -11.98 13.13 10.84
CA TYR A 269 -13.24 12.64 11.37
C TYR A 269 -13.30 12.77 12.89
N ARG A 270 -14.51 12.75 13.45
CA ARG A 270 -14.78 12.82 14.88
C ARG A 270 -15.49 11.56 15.34
N LEU A 271 -15.01 11.02 16.44
CA LEU A 271 -15.66 9.93 17.16
C LEU A 271 -16.46 10.50 18.31
N ASP A 272 -17.75 10.17 18.37
CA ASP A 272 -18.66 10.63 19.43
C ASP A 272 -18.50 9.78 20.70
N THR A 273 -17.28 9.74 21.23
CA THR A 273 -16.93 9.14 22.52
C THR A 273 -17.08 10.15 23.65
N THR A 274 -16.88 9.72 24.91
CA THR A 274 -16.92 10.65 26.07
C THR A 274 -15.58 10.55 26.82
N PRO A 275 -14.68 11.54 26.68
CA PRO A 275 -14.76 12.72 25.80
C PRO A 275 -14.67 12.37 24.30
N PRO A 276 -15.13 13.26 23.40
CA PRO A 276 -15.01 13.02 21.97
C PRO A 276 -13.55 13.01 21.51
N ILE A 277 -13.25 12.21 20.48
CA ILE A 277 -11.93 12.12 19.84
C ILE A 277 -12.04 12.72 18.44
N GLU A 278 -11.17 13.65 18.11
CA GLU A 278 -10.98 14.15 16.74
C GLU A 278 -9.69 13.58 16.17
N VAL A 279 -9.78 13.07 14.94
CA VAL A 279 -8.64 12.61 14.15
C VAL A 279 -8.50 13.60 12.98
N LEU A 280 -7.38 14.31 12.97
CA LEU A 280 -7.09 15.41 12.04
C LEU A 280 -6.14 14.94 10.94
#